data_00f9b2e79d4504953701af5ac9625859
#
_entry.id   00f9b2e79d4504953701af5ac9625859
#
_cell.length_a   1.000
_cell.length_b   1.000
_cell.length_c   1.000
_cell.angle_alpha   90.00
_cell.angle_beta   90.00
_cell.angle_gamma   90.00
#
_symmetry.space_group_name_H-M   'P 1'
#
loop_
_entity.id
_entity.type
_entity.pdbx_description
1 polymer ?
#
loop_
_entity_poly.entity_id
_entity_poly.type
_entity_poly.pdbx_seq_one_letter_code
_entity_poly.pdbx_strand_id
1 'polypeptide(L)'
;MPRSPRLPAFEPHTRTWYVSAEDAPPTAVSAPPFEGEFVLDAPSRREMAEDFGHIVHRMPAAVLRPASAEDIVRLVRFANAHGIQVSMRGQAHSPFGQAQVEGGVVIDSRSLHRIHAISTQGAVVDAGVRWSELLRATLAHELTPPVLTGFLELSVGGTLCVGGVGGATYRYGFQADNVLALEVVTGQGERIECSATEHPELFHSVLGGLGQFALITRATLRLQAAPTTSRTYHLTYSDSQRWIEALRLAAEDERFDSLKGKVVPGPRGTLSYLLIASKDFTPPQSPNDPEVLRGLNPDASVAPVIANESYFDWMNQLAPAVARLEKSGAWSQPHPWFDVFLPASQTRTFVDEALASLPLEDIAQAFVLLYPVKRERLGCAFIEVPTEQRLFLFDILRTAAPTPAALQRMMGDNQRLHERALGLGGKKYAIAAIPFTPADWREYFGPDWSLFEQRKARFDPRHILTPGQGIFA
;
A
#
# COMPACT_ATOMS: atom_id res chain seq x y z
N MET A 1 -7.19 44.60 19.10
CA MET A 1 -6.84 43.26 19.63
C MET A 1 -7.09 42.27 18.53
N PRO A 2 -6.17 41.37 18.20
CA PRO A 2 -6.49 40.29 17.26
C PRO A 2 -7.61 39.46 17.87
N ARG A 3 -8.67 39.18 17.10
CA ARG A 3 -9.74 38.29 17.54
C ARG A 3 -9.13 36.92 17.80
N SER A 4 -9.42 36.33 18.96
CA SER A 4 -9.06 34.94 19.25
C SER A 4 -9.54 34.06 18.05
N PRO A 5 -8.75 33.09 17.61
CA PRO A 5 -9.17 32.21 16.52
C PRO A 5 -10.50 31.54 16.91
N ARG A 6 -11.47 31.63 16.00
CA ARG A 6 -12.78 30.99 16.21
C ARG A 6 -12.56 29.48 16.17
N LEU A 7 -12.81 28.79 17.27
CA LEU A 7 -12.68 27.33 17.36
C LEU A 7 -13.95 26.69 16.79
N PRO A 8 -13.82 25.64 15.96
CA PRO A 8 -14.94 24.81 15.56
C PRO A 8 -15.63 24.16 16.76
N ALA A 9 -16.89 23.79 16.62
CA ALA A 9 -17.63 23.07 17.65
C ALA A 9 -18.36 21.86 17.07
N PHE A 10 -18.51 20.82 17.86
CA PHE A 10 -19.20 19.59 17.51
C PHE A 10 -20.45 19.43 18.39
N GLU A 11 -21.60 19.20 17.76
CA GLU A 11 -22.84 18.87 18.45
C GLU A 11 -23.01 17.34 18.51
N PRO A 12 -22.85 16.72 19.71
CA PRO A 12 -22.82 15.26 19.83
C PRO A 12 -24.13 14.56 19.45
N HIS A 13 -25.29 15.17 19.70
CA HIS A 13 -26.59 14.55 19.44
C HIS A 13 -26.92 14.49 17.94
N THR A 14 -26.65 15.59 17.22
CA THR A 14 -26.88 15.67 15.76
C THR A 14 -25.66 15.25 14.95
N ARG A 15 -24.51 15.02 15.61
CA ARG A 15 -23.21 14.72 14.99
C ARG A 15 -22.77 15.77 13.97
N THR A 16 -23.10 17.05 14.24
CA THR A 16 -22.88 18.17 13.33
C THR A 16 -21.70 19.03 13.80
N TRP A 17 -20.84 19.39 12.84
CA TRP A 17 -19.76 20.34 13.08
C TRP A 17 -20.19 21.76 12.68
N TYR A 18 -19.79 22.72 13.48
CA TYR A 18 -19.99 24.15 13.28
C TYR A 18 -18.62 24.83 13.10
N VAL A 19 -18.57 25.83 12.21
CA VAL A 19 -17.32 26.56 11.92
C VAL A 19 -16.85 27.36 13.14
N SER A 20 -17.79 27.79 13.97
CA SER A 20 -17.53 28.55 15.19
C SER A 20 -18.42 28.06 16.33
N ALA A 21 -17.88 28.02 17.54
CA ALA A 21 -18.67 27.77 18.73
C ALA A 21 -19.76 28.86 18.98
N GLU A 22 -19.59 30.07 18.41
CA GLU A 22 -20.58 31.15 18.48
C GLU A 22 -21.86 30.83 17.68
N ASP A 23 -21.71 30.06 16.58
CA ASP A 23 -22.81 29.68 15.70
C ASP A 23 -23.44 28.33 16.09
N ALA A 24 -22.89 27.66 17.08
CA ALA A 24 -23.29 26.33 17.52
C ALA A 24 -24.35 26.40 18.65
N PRO A 25 -25.20 25.37 18.78
CA PRO A 25 -26.12 25.28 19.91
C PRO A 25 -25.37 25.17 21.24
N PRO A 26 -26.01 25.54 22.38
CA PRO A 26 -25.36 25.50 23.70
C PRO A 26 -24.88 24.09 24.12
N THR A 27 -25.39 23.02 23.49
CA THR A 27 -25.01 21.63 23.71
C THR A 27 -23.76 21.22 22.96
N ALA A 28 -23.28 22.04 22.01
CA ALA A 28 -22.07 21.76 21.26
C ALA A 28 -20.80 21.96 22.10
N VAL A 29 -19.82 21.11 21.83
CA VAL A 29 -18.52 21.12 22.50
C VAL A 29 -17.48 21.72 21.57
N SER A 30 -16.72 22.71 22.07
CA SER A 30 -15.63 23.31 21.28
C SER A 30 -14.55 22.29 20.98
N ALA A 31 -14.10 22.25 19.72
CA ALA A 31 -12.93 21.47 19.35
C ALA A 31 -11.67 22.02 20.03
N PRO A 32 -10.64 21.19 20.23
CA PRO A 32 -9.36 21.69 20.71
C PRO A 32 -8.72 22.65 19.68
N PRO A 33 -7.85 23.56 20.10
CA PRO A 33 -7.08 24.38 19.17
C PRO A 33 -6.07 23.50 18.42
N PHE A 34 -6.03 23.63 17.10
CA PHE A 34 -5.05 22.97 16.23
C PHE A 34 -4.01 24.00 15.76
N GLU A 35 -2.78 23.54 15.56
CA GLU A 35 -1.71 24.33 14.94
C GLU A 35 -1.84 24.30 13.41
N GLY A 36 -2.36 23.18 12.87
CA GLY A 36 -2.70 22.99 11.47
C GLY A 36 -4.11 23.47 11.14
N GLU A 37 -4.60 23.03 10.00
CA GLU A 37 -5.91 23.45 9.49
C GLU A 37 -6.99 22.40 9.79
N PHE A 38 -8.07 22.82 10.45
CA PHE A 38 -9.29 22.01 10.59
C PHE A 38 -10.40 22.63 9.73
N VAL A 39 -10.81 21.93 8.68
CA VAL A 39 -11.68 22.48 7.65
C VAL A 39 -12.99 21.71 7.52
N LEU A 40 -14.08 22.47 7.26
CA LEU A 40 -15.44 21.95 7.10
C LEU A 40 -16.00 22.23 5.71
N ASP A 41 -15.22 22.87 4.83
CA ASP A 41 -15.69 23.25 3.51
C ASP A 41 -15.96 22.03 2.60
N ALA A 42 -16.94 22.19 1.71
CA ALA A 42 -17.38 21.10 0.86
C ALA A 42 -16.33 20.63 -0.18
N PRO A 43 -15.46 21.49 -0.75
CA PRO A 43 -14.40 21.05 -1.63
C PRO A 43 -13.39 20.12 -0.95
N SER A 44 -12.87 20.51 0.23
CA SER A 44 -11.92 19.70 1.00
C SER A 44 -12.53 18.35 1.41
N ARG A 45 -13.79 18.35 1.85
CA ARG A 45 -14.48 17.13 2.23
C ARG A 45 -14.73 16.19 1.03
N ARG A 46 -15.08 16.73 -0.14
CA ARG A 46 -15.24 15.94 -1.38
C ARG A 46 -13.92 15.32 -1.83
N GLU A 47 -12.81 16.05 -1.75
CA GLU A 47 -11.49 15.48 -2.04
C GLU A 47 -11.19 14.28 -1.12
N MET A 48 -11.54 14.38 0.16
CA MET A 48 -11.30 13.31 1.13
C MET A 48 -12.31 12.16 1.05
N ALA A 49 -13.42 12.32 0.35
CA ALA A 49 -14.42 11.27 0.09
C ALA A 49 -14.01 10.32 -1.04
N GLU A 50 -12.94 10.64 -1.75
CA GLU A 50 -12.43 9.89 -2.91
C GLU A 50 -11.12 9.18 -2.57
N ASP A 51 -10.88 8.06 -3.23
CA ASP A 51 -9.56 7.44 -3.30
C ASP A 51 -9.23 7.06 -4.75
N PHE A 52 -8.05 6.49 -4.97
CA PHE A 52 -7.59 6.09 -6.31
C PHE A 52 -8.53 5.10 -7.01
N GLY A 53 -9.24 4.29 -6.24
CA GLY A 53 -10.17 3.31 -6.82
C GLY A 53 -11.38 3.92 -7.49
N HIS A 54 -11.83 5.10 -7.08
CA HIS A 54 -13.07 5.73 -7.55
C HIS A 54 -14.31 4.81 -7.52
N ILE A 55 -14.35 3.88 -6.54
CA ILE A 55 -15.39 2.86 -6.40
C ILE A 55 -16.28 3.14 -5.19
N VAL A 56 -15.68 3.55 -4.10
CA VAL A 56 -16.35 3.82 -2.82
C VAL A 56 -16.21 5.31 -2.49
N HIS A 57 -17.32 5.91 -2.07
CA HIS A 57 -17.37 7.33 -1.70
C HIS A 57 -17.97 7.45 -0.31
N ARG A 58 -17.19 7.93 0.67
CA ARG A 58 -17.66 8.16 2.05
C ARG A 58 -17.33 9.60 2.43
N MET A 59 -18.36 10.41 2.60
CA MET A 59 -18.21 11.85 2.87
C MET A 59 -17.84 12.10 4.33
N PRO A 60 -16.61 12.57 4.64
CA PRO A 60 -16.29 12.97 6.00
C PRO A 60 -17.03 14.23 6.42
N ALA A 61 -17.24 14.40 7.72
CA ALA A 61 -17.83 15.62 8.28
C ALA A 61 -16.80 16.76 8.38
N ALA A 62 -15.51 16.43 8.55
CA ALA A 62 -14.43 17.39 8.66
C ALA A 62 -13.10 16.81 8.16
N VAL A 63 -12.12 17.68 7.92
CA VAL A 63 -10.75 17.32 7.55
C VAL A 63 -9.77 18.05 8.44
N LEU A 64 -8.80 17.32 9.01
CA LEU A 64 -7.63 17.90 9.68
C LEU A 64 -6.40 17.78 8.77
N ARG A 65 -5.74 18.89 8.47
CA ARG A 65 -4.38 18.95 7.92
C ARG A 65 -3.43 19.28 9.06
N PRO A 66 -2.84 18.29 9.75
CA PRO A 66 -2.05 18.53 10.94
C PRO A 66 -0.75 19.27 10.63
N ALA A 67 -0.34 20.20 11.50
CA ALA A 67 1.00 20.78 11.46
C ALA A 67 2.01 19.93 12.23
N SER A 68 1.55 19.09 13.15
CA SER A 68 2.37 18.24 14.02
C SER A 68 1.60 17.00 14.49
N ALA A 69 2.31 16.03 15.06
CA ALA A 69 1.70 14.88 15.72
C ALA A 69 0.78 15.29 16.89
N GLU A 70 1.05 16.44 17.52
CA GLU A 70 0.23 16.95 18.62
C GLU A 70 -1.20 17.31 18.18
N ASP A 71 -1.38 17.82 16.97
CA ASP A 71 -2.72 18.04 16.41
C ASP A 71 -3.50 16.73 16.27
N ILE A 72 -2.82 15.66 15.89
CA ILE A 72 -3.43 14.32 15.81
C ILE A 72 -3.82 13.82 17.19
N VAL A 73 -2.94 13.99 18.20
CA VAL A 73 -3.22 13.66 19.60
C VAL A 73 -4.48 14.37 20.09
N ARG A 74 -4.55 15.70 19.88
CA ARG A 74 -5.71 16.53 20.29
C ARG A 74 -6.99 16.08 19.61
N LEU A 75 -6.93 15.82 18.27
CA LEU A 75 -8.10 15.33 17.54
C LEU A 75 -8.54 13.97 18.04
N VAL A 76 -7.62 13.00 18.17
CA VAL A 76 -7.99 11.63 18.57
C VAL A 76 -8.56 11.59 19.98
N ARG A 77 -8.01 12.37 20.94
CA ARG A 77 -8.60 12.50 22.28
C ARG A 77 -10.01 13.05 22.24
N PHE A 78 -10.23 14.10 21.44
CA PHE A 78 -11.56 14.68 21.27
C PHE A 78 -12.51 13.67 20.59
N ALA A 79 -12.06 13.02 19.54
CA ALA A 79 -12.84 12.01 18.81
C ALA A 79 -13.19 10.81 19.70
N ASN A 80 -12.23 10.34 20.50
CA ASN A 80 -12.46 9.27 21.47
C ASN A 80 -13.52 9.67 22.49
N ALA A 81 -13.44 10.87 23.08
CA ALA A 81 -14.42 11.35 24.06
C ALA A 81 -15.85 11.41 23.51
N HIS A 82 -16.00 11.74 22.22
CA HIS A 82 -17.31 11.98 21.59
C HIS A 82 -17.74 10.87 20.61
N GLY A 83 -17.01 9.75 20.53
CA GLY A 83 -17.35 8.63 19.62
C GLY A 83 -17.28 8.99 18.13
N ILE A 84 -16.39 9.92 17.75
CA ILE A 84 -16.19 10.34 16.36
C ILE A 84 -15.20 9.38 15.71
N GLN A 85 -15.56 8.82 14.57
CA GLN A 85 -14.66 7.98 13.79
C GLN A 85 -13.60 8.83 13.08
N VAL A 86 -12.37 8.30 13.00
CA VAL A 86 -11.22 8.98 12.41
C VAL A 86 -10.54 8.05 11.41
N SER A 87 -10.21 8.56 10.25
CA SER A 87 -9.35 7.87 9.29
C SER A 87 -8.17 8.77 8.91
N MET A 88 -6.97 8.20 8.82
CA MET A 88 -5.79 8.91 8.34
C MET A 88 -5.42 8.41 6.96
N ARG A 89 -5.21 9.33 6.01
CA ARG A 89 -4.84 9.01 4.63
C ARG A 89 -3.62 9.81 4.19
N GLY A 90 -2.78 9.18 3.36
CA GLY A 90 -1.71 9.86 2.65
C GLY A 90 -2.13 10.17 1.20
N GLN A 91 -1.51 9.54 0.23
CA GLN A 91 -1.79 9.75 -1.20
C GLN A 91 -3.11 9.12 -1.69
N ALA A 92 -3.86 8.48 -0.81
CA ALA A 92 -5.14 7.83 -1.09
C ALA A 92 -5.12 6.84 -2.26
N HIS A 93 -4.04 6.09 -2.38
CA HIS A 93 -3.87 5.12 -3.46
C HIS A 93 -4.52 3.76 -3.14
N SER A 94 -5.41 3.71 -2.16
CA SER A 94 -6.28 2.56 -1.89
C SER A 94 -7.41 2.51 -2.93
N PRO A 95 -7.80 1.31 -3.42
CA PRO A 95 -8.81 1.23 -4.47
C PRO A 95 -10.24 1.00 -3.98
N PHE A 96 -10.50 0.86 -2.65
CA PHE A 96 -11.81 0.42 -2.17
C PHE A 96 -12.27 1.09 -0.86
N GLY A 97 -11.96 2.36 -0.68
CA GLY A 97 -12.46 3.14 0.47
C GLY A 97 -11.78 2.84 1.80
N GLN A 98 -10.65 2.14 1.82
CA GLN A 98 -10.00 1.66 3.04
C GLN A 98 -9.60 2.81 3.99
N ALA A 99 -9.21 3.97 3.46
CA ALA A 99 -8.82 5.15 4.21
C ALA A 99 -9.90 6.25 4.27
N GLN A 100 -11.16 5.93 3.95
CA GLN A 100 -12.30 6.84 3.99
C GLN A 100 -13.10 6.65 5.28
N VAL A 101 -13.89 7.65 5.64
CA VAL A 101 -14.83 7.61 6.78
C VAL A 101 -16.11 8.39 6.47
N GLU A 102 -17.27 7.80 6.72
CA GLU A 102 -18.55 8.47 6.58
C GLU A 102 -18.90 9.24 7.84
N GLY A 103 -19.17 10.54 7.72
CA GLY A 103 -19.58 11.40 8.85
C GLY A 103 -18.53 11.60 9.95
N GLY A 104 -17.33 11.05 9.79
CA GLY A 104 -16.22 11.19 10.73
C GLY A 104 -15.23 12.27 10.30
N VAL A 105 -13.99 12.20 10.81
CA VAL A 105 -12.91 13.13 10.47
C VAL A 105 -11.81 12.40 9.71
N VAL A 106 -11.40 12.96 8.56
CA VAL A 106 -10.20 12.50 7.84
C VAL A 106 -9.02 13.36 8.25
N ILE A 107 -7.91 12.70 8.60
CA ILE A 107 -6.60 13.33 8.80
C ILE A 107 -5.83 13.20 7.48
N ASP A 108 -5.52 14.33 6.86
CA ASP A 108 -4.71 14.40 5.65
C ASP A 108 -3.23 14.47 6.03
N SER A 109 -2.57 13.31 6.06
CA SER A 109 -1.16 13.21 6.46
C SER A 109 -0.18 13.79 5.44
N ARG A 110 -0.63 14.20 4.26
CA ARG A 110 0.24 14.86 3.25
C ARG A 110 0.88 16.14 3.79
N SER A 111 0.27 16.77 4.79
CA SER A 111 0.85 17.93 5.49
C SER A 111 2.06 17.57 6.39
N LEU A 112 2.20 16.30 6.78
CA LEU A 112 3.35 15.76 7.52
C LEU A 112 4.34 15.14 6.51
N HIS A 113 5.21 15.96 5.94
CA HIS A 113 6.08 15.54 4.82
C HIS A 113 7.57 15.87 5.04
N ARG A 114 7.99 16.00 6.30
CA ARG A 114 9.37 16.34 6.63
C ARG A 114 10.25 15.10 6.69
N ILE A 115 11.43 15.17 6.07
CA ILE A 115 12.55 14.24 6.26
C ILE A 115 13.44 14.88 7.33
N HIS A 116 13.49 14.26 8.53
CA HIS A 116 14.16 14.82 9.70
C HIS A 116 15.65 14.51 9.74
N ALA A 117 16.03 13.28 9.33
CA ALA A 117 17.42 12.83 9.33
C ALA A 117 17.63 11.73 8.31
N ILE A 118 18.83 11.68 7.74
CA ILE A 118 19.31 10.58 6.89
C ILE A 118 20.74 10.26 7.33
N SER A 119 20.99 8.99 7.64
CA SER A 119 22.32 8.47 8.00
C SER A 119 22.40 6.98 7.69
N THR A 120 23.57 6.39 7.89
CA THR A 120 23.78 4.92 7.80
C THR A 120 22.99 4.14 8.85
N GLN A 121 22.46 4.80 9.88
CA GLN A 121 21.59 4.19 10.88
C GLN A 121 20.11 4.17 10.44
N GLY A 122 19.73 4.92 9.41
CA GLY A 122 18.40 4.96 8.86
C GLY A 122 17.94 6.36 8.45
N ALA A 123 16.72 6.44 7.93
CA ALA A 123 16.02 7.69 7.63
C ALA A 123 14.85 7.90 8.60
N VAL A 124 14.78 9.07 9.23
CA VAL A 124 13.67 9.50 10.10
C VAL A 124 12.77 10.41 9.28
N VAL A 125 11.53 9.98 9.03
CA VAL A 125 10.60 10.67 8.12
C VAL A 125 9.18 10.72 8.67
N ASP A 126 8.46 11.78 8.36
CA ASP A 126 7.02 11.88 8.64
C ASP A 126 6.23 10.90 7.74
N ALA A 127 5.07 10.48 8.21
CA ALA A 127 4.25 9.46 7.53
C ALA A 127 3.74 9.88 6.15
N GLY A 128 3.58 11.17 5.88
CA GLY A 128 3.11 11.71 4.62
C GLY A 128 4.19 11.87 3.53
N VAL A 129 5.47 11.67 3.86
CA VAL A 129 6.58 11.71 2.88
C VAL A 129 6.33 10.65 1.80
N ARG A 130 6.52 11.03 0.54
CA ARG A 130 6.42 10.08 -0.58
C ARG A 130 7.74 9.30 -0.75
N TRP A 131 7.63 8.05 -1.16
CA TRP A 131 8.81 7.21 -1.42
C TRP A 131 9.73 7.81 -2.49
N SER A 132 9.18 8.52 -3.49
CA SER A 132 9.98 9.22 -4.50
C SER A 132 10.83 10.37 -3.92
N GLU A 133 10.27 11.11 -2.96
CA GLU A 133 10.97 12.19 -2.25
C GLU A 133 12.06 11.61 -1.35
N LEU A 134 11.71 10.57 -0.60
CA LEU A 134 12.66 9.87 0.26
C LEU A 134 13.83 9.29 -0.55
N LEU A 135 13.54 8.60 -1.65
CA LEU A 135 14.57 8.01 -2.51
C LEU A 135 15.53 9.09 -3.05
N ARG A 136 15.01 10.21 -3.57
CA ARG A 136 15.87 11.32 -4.03
C ARG A 136 16.78 11.85 -2.91
N ALA A 137 16.20 12.02 -1.72
CA ALA A 137 16.95 12.53 -0.57
C ALA A 137 18.00 11.53 -0.09
N THR A 138 17.69 10.25 -0.01
CA THR A 138 18.65 9.22 0.45
C THR A 138 19.77 8.97 -0.56
N LEU A 139 19.49 9.04 -1.87
CA LEU A 139 20.53 8.92 -2.92
C LEU A 139 21.59 10.02 -2.85
N ALA A 140 21.23 11.23 -2.40
CA ALA A 140 22.22 12.28 -2.15
C ALA A 140 23.22 11.94 -1.02
N HIS A 141 22.90 10.93 -0.22
CA HIS A 141 23.76 10.35 0.83
C HIS A 141 24.32 8.97 0.46
N GLU A 142 24.22 8.57 -0.82
CA GLU A 142 24.63 7.23 -1.30
C GLU A 142 23.89 6.08 -0.60
N LEU A 143 22.64 6.33 -0.17
CA LEU A 143 21.80 5.38 0.57
C LEU A 143 20.46 5.16 -0.14
N THR A 144 19.83 4.00 0.10
CA THR A 144 18.51 3.65 -0.42
C THR A 144 17.74 2.77 0.55
N PRO A 145 16.39 2.84 0.60
CA PRO A 145 15.58 1.81 1.26
C PRO A 145 15.77 0.43 0.60
N PRO A 146 15.80 -0.68 1.35
CA PRO A 146 15.95 -2.03 0.79
C PRO A 146 14.81 -2.47 -0.12
N VAL A 147 13.59 -1.98 0.14
CA VAL A 147 12.39 -2.32 -0.62
C VAL A 147 11.65 -1.05 -1.03
N LEU A 148 11.37 -0.95 -2.31
CA LEU A 148 10.54 0.10 -2.90
C LEU A 148 9.40 -0.54 -3.68
N THR A 149 8.20 0.03 -3.57
CA THR A 149 7.05 -0.34 -4.40
C THR A 149 7.26 0.08 -5.85
N GLY A 150 6.57 -0.56 -6.79
CA GLY A 150 6.70 -0.18 -8.20
C GLY A 150 6.24 1.26 -8.51
N PHE A 151 5.30 1.79 -7.72
CA PHE A 151 4.86 3.19 -7.79
C PHE A 151 5.37 3.96 -6.57
N LEU A 152 6.20 4.97 -6.79
CA LEU A 152 6.90 5.69 -5.73
C LEU A 152 6.15 6.91 -5.17
N GLU A 153 5.04 7.32 -5.79
CA GLU A 153 4.25 8.47 -5.31
C GLU A 153 3.30 8.08 -4.16
N LEU A 154 3.54 6.95 -3.50
CA LEU A 154 2.85 6.52 -2.29
C LEU A 154 3.49 7.15 -1.04
N SER A 155 2.68 7.41 -0.02
CA SER A 155 3.20 7.87 1.28
C SER A 155 3.78 6.72 2.09
N VAL A 156 4.84 7.00 2.84
CA VAL A 156 5.49 6.06 3.76
C VAL A 156 4.47 5.44 4.70
N GLY A 157 3.76 6.22 5.50
CA GLY A 157 2.80 5.70 6.49
C GLY A 157 1.70 4.84 5.87
N GLY A 158 1.21 5.20 4.66
CA GLY A 158 0.18 4.43 3.97
C GLY A 158 0.64 3.02 3.59
N THR A 159 1.84 2.89 3.01
CA THR A 159 2.36 1.57 2.62
C THR A 159 2.75 0.71 3.83
N LEU A 160 3.26 1.32 4.91
CA LEU A 160 3.59 0.58 6.13
C LEU A 160 2.35 -0.04 6.80
N CYS A 161 1.18 0.58 6.64
CA CYS A 161 -0.08 0.01 7.14
C CYS A 161 -0.53 -1.26 6.41
N VAL A 162 -0.08 -1.48 5.17
CA VAL A 162 -0.49 -2.61 4.31
C VAL A 162 0.69 -3.49 3.86
N GLY A 163 1.88 -3.26 4.39
CA GLY A 163 3.09 -4.00 4.09
C GLY A 163 3.97 -3.31 3.04
N GLY A 164 3.49 -3.08 1.85
CA GLY A 164 4.25 -2.53 0.72
C GLY A 164 5.12 -3.57 0.02
N VAL A 165 4.70 -4.00 -1.17
CA VAL A 165 5.38 -5.03 -1.99
C VAL A 165 6.10 -4.39 -3.17
N GLY A 166 7.29 -4.88 -3.47
CA GLY A 166 8.07 -4.51 -4.64
C GLY A 166 8.99 -5.62 -5.13
N GLY A 167 9.78 -5.34 -6.14
CA GLY A 167 10.65 -6.33 -6.76
C GLY A 167 11.73 -6.93 -5.85
N ALA A 168 12.05 -6.27 -4.73
CA ALA A 168 13.03 -6.75 -3.75
C ALA A 168 12.40 -7.47 -2.54
N THR A 169 11.06 -7.61 -2.50
CA THR A 169 10.33 -8.22 -1.36
C THR A 169 10.78 -9.66 -1.08
N TYR A 170 11.10 -10.45 -2.11
CA TYR A 170 11.57 -11.82 -1.92
C TYR A 170 12.92 -11.94 -1.19
N ARG A 171 13.70 -10.83 -1.10
CA ARG A 171 14.98 -10.76 -0.38
C ARG A 171 14.84 -10.15 1.01
N TYR A 172 14.06 -9.08 1.11
CA TYR A 172 14.05 -8.20 2.28
C TYR A 172 12.69 -8.13 3.00
N GLY A 173 11.69 -8.89 2.57
CA GLY A 173 10.33 -8.79 3.10
C GLY A 173 9.57 -7.57 2.55
N PHE A 174 8.54 -7.16 3.23
CA PHE A 174 7.76 -5.95 2.90
C PHE A 174 8.54 -4.67 3.23
N GLN A 175 8.08 -3.52 2.75
CA GLN A 175 8.58 -2.24 3.25
C GLN A 175 8.44 -2.14 4.77
N ALA A 176 7.33 -2.65 5.31
CA ALA A 176 7.05 -2.70 6.75
C ALA A 176 8.05 -3.55 7.55
N ASP A 177 8.65 -4.60 6.95
CA ASP A 177 9.68 -5.41 7.60
C ASP A 177 11.04 -4.69 7.71
N ASN A 178 11.18 -3.53 7.06
CA ASN A 178 12.38 -2.72 7.05
C ASN A 178 12.26 -1.42 7.87
N VAL A 179 11.34 -1.42 8.83
CA VAL A 179 11.16 -0.32 9.79
C VAL A 179 11.96 -0.60 11.06
N LEU A 180 12.64 0.42 11.58
CA LEU A 180 13.42 0.33 12.80
C LEU A 180 12.65 0.82 14.02
N ALA A 181 11.85 1.89 13.85
CA ALA A 181 11.01 2.47 14.89
C ALA A 181 9.85 3.26 14.28
N LEU A 182 8.80 3.45 15.05
CA LEU A 182 7.64 4.28 14.72
C LEU A 182 7.34 5.27 15.85
N GLU A 183 6.84 6.44 15.48
CA GLU A 183 6.06 7.30 16.36
C GLU A 183 4.60 7.17 15.91
N VAL A 184 3.71 6.86 16.85
CA VAL A 184 2.30 6.59 16.56
C VAL A 184 1.37 7.27 17.56
N VAL A 185 0.11 7.48 17.16
CA VAL A 185 -0.97 7.93 18.05
C VAL A 185 -2.04 6.83 18.11
N THR A 186 -2.25 6.27 19.30
CA THR A 186 -3.27 5.23 19.55
C THR A 186 -4.69 5.79 19.45
N GLY A 187 -5.72 4.94 19.39
CA GLY A 187 -7.13 5.36 19.43
C GLY A 187 -7.56 6.02 20.74
N GLN A 188 -6.70 6.00 21.76
CA GLN A 188 -6.89 6.76 23.01
C GLN A 188 -6.21 8.14 23.01
N GLY A 189 -5.52 8.47 21.90
CA GLY A 189 -4.78 9.73 21.76
C GLY A 189 -3.47 9.74 22.56
N GLU A 190 -2.87 8.58 22.79
CA GLU A 190 -1.53 8.44 23.37
C GLU A 190 -0.50 8.46 22.25
N ARG A 191 0.47 9.36 22.34
CA ARG A 191 1.63 9.41 21.46
C ARG A 191 2.72 8.51 22.00
N ILE A 192 3.12 7.51 21.25
CA ILE A 192 4.06 6.46 21.69
C ILE A 192 5.13 6.28 20.62
N GLU A 193 6.40 6.25 21.04
CA GLU A 193 7.49 5.71 20.24
C GLU A 193 7.59 4.21 20.48
N CYS A 194 7.70 3.43 19.41
CA CYS A 194 7.76 1.98 19.48
C CYS A 194 8.74 1.38 18.45
N SER A 195 9.30 0.22 18.81
CA SER A 195 10.26 -0.52 18.01
C SER A 195 10.15 -2.01 18.32
N ALA A 196 10.98 -2.84 17.69
CA ALA A 196 11.05 -4.27 18.00
C ALA A 196 11.48 -4.57 19.46
N THR A 197 12.08 -3.59 20.16
CA THR A 197 12.56 -3.74 21.55
C THR A 197 11.84 -2.84 22.54
N GLU A 198 11.16 -1.80 22.07
CA GLU A 198 10.39 -0.86 22.90
C GLU A 198 8.94 -0.86 22.44
N HIS A 199 8.00 -1.17 23.32
CA HIS A 199 6.59 -1.39 22.98
C HIS A 199 6.39 -2.34 21.79
N PRO A 200 7.06 -3.52 21.75
CA PRO A 200 7.09 -4.42 20.58
C PRO A 200 5.70 -4.87 20.14
N GLU A 201 4.80 -5.02 21.10
CA GLU A 201 3.41 -5.39 20.84
C GLU A 201 2.71 -4.36 19.93
N LEU A 202 2.86 -3.07 20.23
CA LEU A 202 2.28 -1.99 19.43
C LEU A 202 2.98 -1.91 18.07
N PHE A 203 4.30 -1.95 18.06
CA PHE A 203 5.11 -1.90 16.85
C PHE A 203 4.70 -2.95 15.81
N HIS A 204 4.62 -4.22 16.23
CA HIS A 204 4.21 -5.32 15.35
C HIS A 204 2.71 -5.30 15.01
N SER A 205 1.87 -4.66 15.83
CA SER A 205 0.46 -4.49 15.51
C SER A 205 0.22 -3.42 14.45
N VAL A 206 1.00 -2.34 14.46
CA VAL A 206 0.82 -1.20 13.54
C VAL A 206 1.32 -1.52 12.14
N LEU A 207 2.46 -2.21 12.02
CA LEU A 207 3.04 -2.61 10.73
C LEU A 207 2.19 -3.70 10.07
N GLY A 208 1.59 -3.37 8.93
CA GLY A 208 0.63 -4.26 8.27
C GLY A 208 -0.72 -4.37 8.98
N GLY A 209 -0.98 -3.54 10.00
CA GLY A 209 -2.18 -3.58 10.84
C GLY A 209 -3.38 -2.79 10.32
N LEU A 210 -3.37 -2.41 9.04
CA LEU A 210 -4.48 -1.78 8.31
C LEU A 210 -4.99 -0.48 8.97
N GLY A 211 -4.14 0.21 9.75
CA GLY A 211 -4.51 1.42 10.48
C GLY A 211 -5.45 1.19 11.67
N GLN A 212 -5.63 -0.05 12.12
CA GLN A 212 -6.61 -0.39 13.15
C GLN A 212 -6.17 -0.09 14.58
N PHE A 213 -4.87 -0.03 14.84
CA PHE A 213 -4.34 0.01 16.21
C PHE A 213 -3.83 1.40 16.60
N ALA A 214 -3.20 2.09 15.66
CA ALA A 214 -2.70 3.45 15.83
C ALA A 214 -2.46 4.13 14.48
N LEU A 215 -2.29 5.44 14.51
CA LEU A 215 -1.98 6.29 13.36
C LEU A 215 -0.47 6.55 13.34
N ILE A 216 0.21 6.21 12.25
CA ILE A 216 1.66 6.43 12.11
C ILE A 216 1.90 7.92 11.82
N THR A 217 2.64 8.60 12.69
CA THR A 217 3.04 9.99 12.49
C THR A 217 4.44 10.12 11.94
N ARG A 218 5.34 9.21 12.33
CA ARG A 218 6.75 9.19 11.91
C ARG A 218 7.27 7.77 11.85
N ALA A 219 8.21 7.51 10.93
CA ALA A 219 8.90 6.23 10.83
C ALA A 219 10.42 6.43 10.76
N THR A 220 11.16 5.52 11.37
CA THR A 220 12.60 5.35 11.16
C THR A 220 12.79 4.12 10.27
N LEU A 221 13.29 4.35 9.07
CA LEU A 221 13.41 3.34 8.02
C LEU A 221 14.85 2.86 7.88
N ARG A 222 15.02 1.56 7.68
CA ARG A 222 16.32 0.98 7.33
C ARG A 222 16.79 1.52 5.98
N LEU A 223 18.08 1.80 5.91
CA LEU A 223 18.78 2.14 4.67
C LEU A 223 19.94 1.18 4.44
N GLN A 224 20.36 1.07 3.20
CA GLN A 224 21.55 0.36 2.75
C GLN A 224 22.30 1.21 1.73
N ALA A 225 23.55 0.84 1.40
CA ALA A 225 24.33 1.51 0.37
C ALA A 225 23.56 1.47 -0.98
N ALA A 226 23.47 2.61 -1.63
CA ALA A 226 22.80 2.72 -2.92
C ALA A 226 23.76 2.40 -4.07
N PRO A 227 23.35 1.57 -5.04
CA PRO A 227 24.04 1.46 -6.31
C PRO A 227 23.79 2.72 -7.16
N THR A 228 24.61 2.95 -8.16
CA THR A 228 24.41 4.06 -9.10
C THR A 228 23.68 3.64 -10.37
N THR A 229 23.75 2.35 -10.70
CA THR A 229 23.28 1.80 -11.98
C THR A 229 22.52 0.50 -11.75
N SER A 230 21.42 0.33 -12.45
CA SER A 230 20.69 -0.93 -12.57
C SER A 230 20.87 -1.49 -13.98
N ARG A 231 21.41 -2.73 -14.07
CA ARG A 231 21.37 -3.50 -15.30
C ARG A 231 20.08 -4.28 -15.35
N THR A 232 19.22 -3.94 -16.29
CA THR A 232 17.87 -4.49 -16.42
C THR A 232 17.84 -5.64 -17.42
N TYR A 233 16.98 -6.62 -17.14
CA TYR A 233 16.81 -7.83 -17.96
C TYR A 233 15.33 -8.05 -18.19
N HIS A 234 14.91 -8.11 -19.46
CA HIS A 234 13.57 -8.50 -19.85
C HIS A 234 13.67 -9.79 -20.67
N LEU A 235 13.20 -10.88 -20.09
CA LEU A 235 13.23 -12.22 -20.70
C LEU A 235 11.81 -12.63 -21.05
N THR A 236 11.60 -13.11 -22.28
CA THR A 236 10.27 -13.49 -22.79
C THR A 236 10.07 -14.98 -22.76
N TYR A 237 8.86 -15.40 -22.40
CA TYR A 237 8.39 -16.78 -22.40
C TYR A 237 7.00 -16.84 -23.07
N SER A 238 6.75 -17.88 -23.84
CA SER A 238 5.45 -18.22 -24.42
C SER A 238 4.65 -19.21 -23.55
N ASP A 239 5.26 -19.75 -22.50
CA ASP A 239 4.72 -20.77 -21.62
C ASP A 239 4.77 -20.33 -20.15
N SER A 240 3.62 -20.35 -19.48
CA SER A 240 3.48 -19.89 -18.08
C SER A 240 4.26 -20.75 -17.09
N GLN A 241 4.40 -22.08 -17.34
CA GLN A 241 5.15 -22.97 -16.47
C GLN A 241 6.64 -22.60 -16.45
N ARG A 242 7.24 -22.47 -17.64
CA ARG A 242 8.66 -22.11 -17.77
C ARG A 242 8.93 -20.73 -17.16
N TRP A 243 8.02 -19.79 -17.34
CA TRP A 243 8.12 -18.46 -16.77
C TRP A 243 8.08 -18.48 -15.24
N ILE A 244 7.11 -19.19 -14.63
CA ILE A 244 6.99 -19.31 -13.17
C ILE A 244 8.21 -20.05 -12.57
N GLU A 245 8.68 -21.12 -13.26
CA GLU A 245 9.90 -21.84 -12.86
C GLU A 245 11.14 -20.93 -12.89
N ALA A 246 11.28 -20.08 -13.91
CA ALA A 246 12.38 -19.12 -14.01
C ALA A 246 12.32 -18.07 -12.90
N LEU A 247 11.12 -17.53 -12.59
CA LEU A 247 10.92 -16.61 -11.46
C LEU A 247 11.28 -17.28 -10.14
N ARG A 248 10.85 -18.53 -9.92
CA ARG A 248 11.16 -19.30 -8.71
C ARG A 248 12.66 -19.55 -8.58
N LEU A 249 13.32 -19.99 -9.65
CA LEU A 249 14.77 -20.23 -9.66
C LEU A 249 15.54 -18.94 -9.32
N ALA A 250 15.20 -17.84 -9.98
CA ALA A 250 15.85 -16.56 -9.78
C ALA A 250 15.64 -15.99 -8.37
N ALA A 251 14.47 -16.23 -7.78
CA ALA A 251 14.18 -15.83 -6.41
C ALA A 251 14.90 -16.72 -5.39
N GLU A 252 15.09 -18.01 -5.68
CA GLU A 252 15.72 -18.95 -4.75
C GLU A 252 17.19 -18.64 -4.53
N ASP A 253 17.95 -18.37 -5.58
CA ASP A 253 19.37 -18.06 -5.49
C ASP A 253 19.69 -16.56 -5.36
N GLU A 254 18.67 -15.71 -5.31
CA GLU A 254 18.77 -14.27 -5.06
C GLU A 254 19.76 -13.53 -6.00
N ARG A 255 19.91 -14.02 -7.24
CA ARG A 255 20.87 -13.47 -8.21
C ARG A 255 20.54 -12.05 -8.68
N PHE A 256 19.28 -11.63 -8.60
CA PHE A 256 18.84 -10.27 -8.94
C PHE A 256 18.58 -9.43 -7.68
N ASP A 257 18.59 -8.13 -7.83
CA ASP A 257 18.27 -7.18 -6.75
C ASP A 257 16.79 -6.75 -6.80
N SER A 258 16.18 -6.82 -7.99
CA SER A 258 14.74 -6.68 -8.19
C SER A 258 14.24 -7.74 -9.18
N LEU A 259 13.08 -8.35 -8.90
CA LEU A 259 12.51 -9.44 -9.70
C LEU A 259 10.99 -9.38 -9.69
N LYS A 260 10.37 -9.43 -10.87
CA LYS A 260 8.92 -9.58 -11.06
C LYS A 260 8.59 -10.26 -12.37
N GLY A 261 7.43 -10.87 -12.42
CA GLY A 261 6.78 -11.31 -13.63
C GLY A 261 5.81 -10.28 -14.16
N LYS A 262 5.58 -10.25 -15.47
CA LYS A 262 4.53 -9.45 -16.11
C LYS A 262 3.91 -10.25 -17.26
N VAL A 263 2.58 -10.20 -17.40
CA VAL A 263 1.87 -10.75 -18.54
C VAL A 263 1.50 -9.62 -19.49
N VAL A 264 1.71 -9.84 -20.78
CA VAL A 264 1.38 -8.88 -21.84
C VAL A 264 0.72 -9.60 -23.03
N PRO A 265 -0.05 -8.88 -23.87
CA PRO A 265 -0.52 -9.45 -25.13
C PRO A 265 0.67 -9.91 -25.99
N GLY A 266 0.55 -11.12 -26.50
CA GLY A 266 1.48 -11.72 -27.44
C GLY A 266 0.97 -11.68 -28.88
N PRO A 267 1.71 -12.24 -29.82
CA PRO A 267 1.30 -12.33 -31.22
C PRO A 267 0.00 -13.11 -31.41
N ARG A 268 -0.84 -12.70 -32.36
CA ARG A 268 -2.06 -13.44 -32.82
C ARG A 268 -3.08 -13.70 -31.67
N GLY A 269 -3.16 -12.83 -30.68
CA GLY A 269 -4.11 -12.98 -29.58
C GLY A 269 -3.68 -13.98 -28.50
N THR A 270 -2.40 -14.40 -28.49
CA THR A 270 -1.81 -15.16 -27.38
C THR A 270 -1.36 -14.24 -26.25
N LEU A 271 -0.88 -14.81 -25.16
CA LEU A 271 -0.21 -14.10 -24.09
C LEU A 271 1.30 -14.35 -24.14
N SER A 272 2.07 -13.37 -23.75
CA SER A 272 3.51 -13.46 -23.52
C SER A 272 3.81 -13.15 -22.06
N TYR A 273 4.74 -13.87 -21.50
CA TYR A 273 5.14 -13.77 -20.09
C TYR A 273 6.54 -13.20 -20.02
N LEU A 274 6.72 -12.14 -19.27
CA LEU A 274 8.01 -11.46 -19.10
C LEU A 274 8.54 -11.70 -17.70
N LEU A 275 9.79 -12.18 -17.60
CA LEU A 275 10.57 -12.02 -16.39
C LEU A 275 11.30 -10.68 -16.50
N ILE A 276 11.06 -9.79 -15.56
CA ILE A 276 11.65 -8.46 -15.49
C ILE A 276 12.48 -8.39 -14.21
N ALA A 277 13.77 -8.12 -14.34
CA ALA A 277 14.69 -8.12 -13.22
C ALA A 277 15.76 -7.04 -13.36
N SER A 278 16.40 -6.69 -12.24
CA SER A 278 17.63 -5.90 -12.26
C SER A 278 18.73 -6.55 -11.43
N LYS A 279 19.97 -6.31 -11.88
CA LYS A 279 21.18 -6.46 -11.10
C LYS A 279 21.83 -5.11 -10.94
N ASP A 280 21.88 -4.65 -9.71
CA ASP A 280 22.32 -3.31 -9.38
C ASP A 280 23.83 -3.29 -9.09
N PHE A 281 24.52 -2.23 -9.50
CA PHE A 281 25.97 -2.11 -9.39
C PHE A 281 26.44 -0.66 -9.38
N THR A 282 27.71 -0.47 -9.04
CA THR A 282 28.40 0.81 -9.19
C THR A 282 29.67 0.59 -10.04
N PRO A 283 29.85 1.29 -11.17
CA PRO A 283 31.07 1.18 -11.96
C PRO A 283 32.34 1.42 -11.14
N PRO A 284 33.45 0.76 -11.45
CA PRO A 284 33.74 -0.02 -12.67
C PRO A 284 33.22 -1.48 -12.63
N GLN A 285 32.61 -1.92 -11.57
CA GLN A 285 31.98 -3.24 -11.51
C GLN A 285 30.84 -3.32 -12.52
N SER A 286 30.61 -4.51 -13.09
CA SER A 286 29.52 -4.76 -14.02
C SER A 286 29.04 -6.21 -13.87
N PRO A 287 27.74 -6.51 -13.94
CA PRO A 287 27.22 -7.86 -13.91
C PRO A 287 27.74 -8.71 -15.09
N ASN A 288 27.98 -10.00 -14.81
CA ASN A 288 28.27 -11.00 -15.82
C ASN A 288 26.96 -11.59 -16.35
N ASP A 289 26.48 -11.11 -17.50
CA ASP A 289 25.18 -11.52 -18.04
C ASP A 289 25.04 -13.03 -18.24
N PRO A 290 26.00 -13.76 -18.83
CA PRO A 290 25.92 -15.23 -18.96
C PRO A 290 25.71 -15.95 -17.63
N GLU A 291 26.34 -15.46 -16.56
CA GLU A 291 26.19 -16.03 -15.22
C GLU A 291 24.81 -15.70 -14.61
N VAL A 292 24.40 -14.44 -14.71
CA VAL A 292 23.11 -13.95 -14.19
C VAL A 292 21.93 -14.65 -14.89
N LEU A 293 22.06 -14.92 -16.21
CA LEU A 293 21.01 -15.56 -17.02
C LEU A 293 21.01 -17.08 -16.99
N ARG A 294 22.03 -17.71 -16.38
CA ARG A 294 22.22 -19.17 -16.39
C ARG A 294 20.98 -19.91 -15.88
N GLY A 295 20.46 -20.85 -16.68
CA GLY A 295 19.34 -21.73 -16.31
C GLY A 295 17.94 -21.08 -16.39
N LEU A 296 17.81 -19.80 -16.75
CA LEU A 296 16.50 -19.16 -16.88
C LEU A 296 15.76 -19.55 -18.16
N ASN A 297 16.47 -19.97 -19.20
CA ASN A 297 15.95 -20.54 -20.44
C ASN A 297 14.77 -19.77 -21.06
N PRO A 298 14.87 -18.47 -21.38
CA PRO A 298 13.82 -17.74 -22.11
C PRO A 298 13.62 -18.32 -23.52
N ASP A 299 12.59 -17.89 -24.22
CA ASP A 299 12.32 -18.32 -25.58
C ASP A 299 13.49 -17.92 -26.51
N ALA A 300 14.11 -18.91 -27.14
CA ALA A 300 15.28 -18.69 -27.98
C ALA A 300 14.98 -17.83 -29.23
N SER A 301 13.71 -17.72 -29.63
CA SER A 301 13.26 -16.89 -30.76
C SER A 301 13.18 -15.41 -30.42
N VAL A 302 13.27 -15.01 -29.14
CA VAL A 302 13.18 -13.62 -28.68
C VAL A 302 14.45 -13.29 -27.91
N ALA A 303 15.26 -12.41 -28.44
CA ALA A 303 16.48 -11.98 -27.75
C ALA A 303 16.13 -11.27 -26.43
N PRO A 304 16.84 -11.56 -25.33
CA PRO A 304 16.72 -10.78 -24.09
C PRO A 304 16.97 -9.29 -24.33
N VAL A 305 16.13 -8.43 -23.75
CA VAL A 305 16.41 -7.00 -23.72
C VAL A 305 17.22 -6.71 -22.47
N ILE A 306 18.44 -6.23 -22.64
CA ILE A 306 19.37 -5.92 -21.56
C ILE A 306 19.81 -4.46 -21.73
N ALA A 307 19.66 -3.67 -20.66
CA ALA A 307 20.02 -2.25 -20.68
C ALA A 307 20.64 -1.81 -19.35
N ASN A 308 21.36 -0.71 -19.34
CA ASN A 308 21.77 -0.03 -18.12
C ASN A 308 20.94 1.24 -17.98
N GLU A 309 20.39 1.45 -16.80
CA GLU A 309 19.65 2.63 -16.43
C GLU A 309 20.23 3.22 -15.14
N SER A 310 19.99 4.49 -14.86
CA SER A 310 20.29 4.99 -13.52
C SER A 310 19.45 4.24 -12.49
N TYR A 311 20.00 4.02 -11.29
CA TYR A 311 19.25 3.34 -10.23
C TYR A 311 17.91 4.05 -9.94
N PHE A 312 17.91 5.39 -9.91
CA PHE A 312 16.68 6.16 -9.69
C PHE A 312 15.65 5.94 -10.79
N ASP A 313 16.06 5.99 -12.07
CA ASP A 313 15.13 5.83 -13.20
C ASP A 313 14.51 4.44 -13.21
N TRP A 314 15.32 3.40 -12.91
CA TRP A 314 14.81 2.05 -12.77
C TRP A 314 13.79 1.92 -11.63
N MET A 315 14.09 2.45 -10.43
CA MET A 315 13.13 2.41 -9.32
C MET A 315 11.86 3.20 -9.65
N ASN A 316 11.95 4.28 -10.42
CA ASN A 316 10.83 5.13 -10.85
C ASN A 316 10.25 4.77 -12.23
N GLN A 317 10.47 3.55 -12.69
CA GLN A 317 10.12 3.08 -14.05
C GLN A 317 8.62 3.19 -14.42
N LEU A 318 7.72 3.28 -13.43
CA LEU A 318 6.28 3.45 -13.69
C LEU A 318 5.88 4.90 -13.99
N ALA A 319 6.67 5.90 -13.62
CA ALA A 319 6.31 7.30 -13.79
C ALA A 319 5.92 7.67 -15.25
N PRO A 320 6.61 7.22 -16.31
CA PRO A 320 6.19 7.50 -17.67
C PRO A 320 4.87 6.83 -18.08
N ALA A 321 4.56 5.66 -17.51
CA ALA A 321 3.29 4.97 -17.77
C ALA A 321 2.13 5.69 -17.05
N VAL A 322 2.33 6.10 -15.81
CA VAL A 322 1.35 6.89 -15.04
C VAL A 322 1.05 8.21 -15.75
N ALA A 323 2.07 8.95 -16.18
CA ALA A 323 1.89 10.19 -16.94
C ALA A 323 1.04 10.01 -18.22
N ARG A 324 1.17 8.86 -18.90
CA ARG A 324 0.30 8.52 -20.04
C ARG A 324 -1.14 8.27 -19.62
N LEU A 325 -1.38 7.56 -18.52
CA LEU A 325 -2.72 7.30 -17.98
C LEU A 325 -3.40 8.60 -17.51
N GLU A 326 -2.65 9.50 -16.87
CA GLU A 326 -3.14 10.83 -16.49
C GLU A 326 -3.54 11.65 -17.72
N LYS A 327 -2.67 11.71 -18.73
CA LYS A 327 -2.93 12.43 -19.97
C LYS A 327 -4.13 11.88 -20.75
N SER A 328 -4.38 10.59 -20.71
CA SER A 328 -5.54 9.96 -21.34
C SER A 328 -6.83 10.07 -20.52
N GLY A 329 -6.77 10.51 -19.27
CA GLY A 329 -7.88 10.53 -18.32
C GLY A 329 -8.19 9.16 -17.70
N ALA A 330 -7.44 8.11 -18.05
CA ALA A 330 -7.64 6.78 -17.49
C ALA A 330 -7.30 6.72 -15.98
N TRP A 331 -6.37 7.56 -15.53
CA TRP A 331 -5.99 7.65 -14.10
C TRP A 331 -7.13 8.06 -13.17
N SER A 332 -8.14 8.76 -13.69
CA SER A 332 -9.32 9.21 -12.93
C SER A 332 -10.56 8.32 -13.16
N GLN A 333 -10.38 7.13 -13.73
CA GLN A 333 -11.45 6.14 -13.91
C GLN A 333 -11.45 5.13 -12.76
N PRO A 334 -12.51 4.30 -12.61
CA PRO A 334 -12.52 3.27 -11.58
C PRO A 334 -11.43 2.22 -11.75
N HIS A 335 -10.75 1.86 -10.64
CA HIS A 335 -9.67 0.90 -10.59
C HIS A 335 -10.02 -0.33 -9.72
N PRO A 336 -10.79 -1.29 -10.23
CA PRO A 336 -11.11 -2.52 -9.51
C PRO A 336 -9.92 -3.49 -9.51
N TRP A 337 -8.88 -3.17 -8.72
CA TRP A 337 -7.68 -3.98 -8.59
C TRP A 337 -7.95 -5.30 -7.90
N PHE A 338 -7.24 -6.33 -8.34
CA PHE A 338 -7.28 -7.66 -7.77
C PHE A 338 -5.87 -8.08 -7.38
N ASP A 339 -5.67 -8.41 -6.11
CA ASP A 339 -4.36 -8.71 -5.56
C ASP A 339 -4.49 -9.86 -4.56
N VAL A 340 -3.77 -10.98 -4.79
CA VAL A 340 -3.82 -12.17 -3.95
C VAL A 340 -2.45 -12.82 -3.80
N PHE A 341 -2.14 -13.28 -2.60
CA PHE A 341 -1.03 -14.18 -2.35
C PHE A 341 -1.43 -15.62 -2.68
N LEU A 342 -0.60 -16.31 -3.44
CA LEU A 342 -0.81 -17.68 -3.87
C LEU A 342 0.31 -18.59 -3.36
N PRO A 343 0.00 -19.83 -2.93
CA PRO A 343 1.04 -20.83 -2.69
C PRO A 343 1.75 -21.18 -4.01
N ALA A 344 3.06 -21.34 -3.99
CA ALA A 344 3.83 -21.58 -5.22
C ALA A 344 3.37 -22.83 -5.97
N SER A 345 2.92 -23.85 -5.24
CA SER A 345 2.39 -25.10 -5.82
C SER A 345 1.12 -24.93 -6.65
N GLN A 346 0.33 -23.87 -6.39
CA GLN A 346 -0.95 -23.61 -7.06
C GLN A 346 -0.90 -22.39 -7.99
N THR A 347 0.19 -21.64 -7.98
CA THR A 347 0.30 -20.39 -8.73
C THR A 347 0.04 -20.57 -10.22
N ARG A 348 0.63 -21.61 -10.85
CA ARG A 348 0.42 -21.86 -12.27
C ARG A 348 -1.06 -22.12 -12.57
N THR A 349 -1.67 -23.05 -11.83
CA THR A 349 -3.09 -23.39 -12.01
C THR A 349 -3.97 -22.16 -11.94
N PHE A 350 -3.77 -21.33 -10.90
CA PHE A 350 -4.55 -20.10 -10.73
C PHE A 350 -4.31 -19.09 -11.86
N VAL A 351 -3.05 -18.83 -12.22
CA VAL A 351 -2.69 -17.85 -13.26
C VAL A 351 -3.29 -18.26 -14.61
N ASP A 352 -3.15 -19.52 -15.02
CA ASP A 352 -3.68 -20.02 -16.28
C ASP A 352 -5.22 -19.91 -16.33
N GLU A 353 -5.91 -20.30 -15.27
CA GLU A 353 -7.38 -20.21 -15.16
C GLU A 353 -7.86 -18.75 -15.12
N ALA A 354 -7.20 -17.87 -14.33
CA ALA A 354 -7.55 -16.47 -14.23
C ALA A 354 -7.42 -15.77 -15.58
N LEU A 355 -6.30 -15.96 -16.26
CA LEU A 355 -6.06 -15.33 -17.57
C LEU A 355 -7.00 -15.87 -18.67
N ALA A 356 -7.35 -17.16 -18.62
CA ALA A 356 -8.33 -17.75 -19.56
C ALA A 356 -9.77 -17.25 -19.31
N SER A 357 -10.09 -16.82 -18.09
CA SER A 357 -11.43 -16.36 -17.71
C SER A 357 -11.70 -14.89 -18.02
N LEU A 358 -10.66 -14.11 -18.32
CA LEU A 358 -10.76 -12.66 -18.56
C LEU A 358 -10.70 -12.33 -20.06
N PRO A 359 -11.41 -11.29 -20.51
CA PRO A 359 -11.24 -10.77 -21.86
C PRO A 359 -9.81 -10.33 -22.12
N LEU A 360 -9.28 -10.64 -23.31
CA LEU A 360 -7.92 -10.27 -23.70
C LEU A 360 -7.69 -8.74 -23.66
N GLU A 361 -8.73 -7.96 -23.97
CA GLU A 361 -8.68 -6.50 -23.89
C GLU A 361 -8.49 -5.99 -22.46
N ASP A 362 -9.09 -6.64 -21.45
CA ASP A 362 -8.89 -6.31 -20.04
C ASP A 362 -7.44 -6.59 -19.62
N ILE A 363 -6.87 -7.70 -20.08
CA ILE A 363 -5.46 -8.06 -19.82
C ILE A 363 -4.51 -7.08 -20.52
N ALA A 364 -4.82 -6.68 -21.74
CA ALA A 364 -4.01 -5.78 -22.54
C ALA A 364 -3.90 -4.37 -21.94
N GLN A 365 -4.93 -3.93 -21.24
CA GLN A 365 -5.00 -2.60 -20.59
C GLN A 365 -4.59 -2.64 -19.12
N ALA A 366 -4.40 -3.84 -18.55
CA ALA A 366 -4.00 -4.01 -17.15
C ALA A 366 -2.48 -4.09 -16.98
N PHE A 367 -2.02 -3.86 -15.75
CA PHE A 367 -0.76 -4.42 -15.30
C PHE A 367 -1.07 -5.76 -14.62
N VAL A 368 -0.73 -6.86 -15.29
CA VAL A 368 -0.81 -8.21 -14.70
C VAL A 368 0.58 -8.59 -14.25
N LEU A 369 0.77 -8.68 -12.93
CA LEU A 369 2.09 -8.83 -12.31
C LEU A 369 2.15 -10.10 -11.45
N LEU A 370 3.36 -10.62 -11.28
CA LEU A 370 3.64 -11.78 -10.43
C LEU A 370 4.96 -11.54 -9.68
N TYR A 371 4.88 -11.37 -8.36
CA TYR A 371 6.06 -11.17 -7.51
C TYR A 371 6.35 -12.44 -6.71
N PRO A 372 7.55 -13.03 -6.83
CA PRO A 372 7.94 -14.10 -5.91
C PRO A 372 8.11 -13.55 -4.50
N VAL A 373 7.72 -14.35 -3.51
CA VAL A 373 7.81 -14.01 -2.09
C VAL A 373 8.32 -15.22 -1.29
N LYS A 374 9.23 -14.99 -0.35
CA LYS A 374 9.72 -15.98 0.60
C LYS A 374 9.06 -15.73 1.95
N ARG A 375 8.31 -16.70 2.47
CA ARG A 375 7.55 -16.56 3.72
C ARG A 375 8.45 -16.22 4.91
N GLU A 376 9.64 -16.81 4.97
CA GLU A 376 10.63 -16.55 6.04
C GLU A 376 11.18 -15.12 6.08
N ARG A 377 10.89 -14.29 5.07
CA ARG A 377 11.25 -12.87 5.02
C ARG A 377 10.16 -11.94 5.55
N LEU A 378 8.98 -12.48 5.82
CA LEU A 378 7.80 -11.70 6.22
C LEU A 378 7.63 -11.72 7.74
N GLY A 379 7.53 -10.54 8.34
CA GLY A 379 7.39 -10.35 9.79
C GLY A 379 6.11 -9.62 10.22
N CYS A 380 5.29 -9.13 9.27
CA CYS A 380 4.04 -8.45 9.59
C CYS A 380 2.98 -9.43 10.07
N ALA A 381 2.57 -9.30 11.33
CA ALA A 381 1.69 -10.25 12.03
C ALA A 381 0.27 -10.34 11.43
N PHE A 382 -0.23 -9.27 10.78
CA PHE A 382 -1.61 -9.18 10.32
C PHE A 382 -1.74 -9.06 8.79
N ILE A 383 -0.69 -9.43 8.07
CA ILE A 383 -0.77 -9.67 6.63
C ILE A 383 -0.80 -11.18 6.42
N GLU A 384 -2.00 -11.70 6.19
CA GLU A 384 -2.21 -13.12 5.97
C GLU A 384 -1.64 -13.56 4.62
N VAL A 385 -0.85 -14.61 4.65
CA VAL A 385 -0.27 -15.24 3.46
C VAL A 385 -0.43 -16.77 3.53
N PRO A 386 -0.37 -17.49 2.41
CA PRO A 386 -0.38 -18.95 2.42
C PRO A 386 0.73 -19.55 3.30
N THR A 387 0.53 -20.78 3.77
CA THR A 387 1.45 -21.45 4.71
C THR A 387 2.71 -22.02 4.05
N GLU A 388 2.75 -22.12 2.72
CA GLU A 388 3.94 -22.57 1.99
C GLU A 388 5.12 -21.62 2.20
N GLN A 389 6.35 -22.14 2.07
CA GLN A 389 7.56 -21.32 2.21
C GLN A 389 7.82 -20.43 0.99
N ARG A 390 7.32 -20.83 -0.17
CA ARG A 390 7.43 -20.08 -1.44
C ARG A 390 6.05 -19.67 -1.87
N LEU A 391 5.90 -18.40 -2.15
CA LEU A 391 4.65 -17.74 -2.47
C LEU A 391 4.83 -16.87 -3.69
N PHE A 392 3.71 -16.47 -4.27
CA PHE A 392 3.65 -15.39 -5.25
C PHE A 392 2.53 -14.40 -4.89
N LEU A 393 2.79 -13.11 -5.03
CA LEU A 393 1.71 -12.12 -5.13
C LEU A 393 1.34 -11.99 -6.60
N PHE A 394 0.07 -12.19 -6.91
CA PHE A 394 -0.49 -12.04 -8.24
C PHE A 394 -1.45 -10.86 -8.28
N ASP A 395 -1.19 -9.92 -9.17
CA ASP A 395 -1.95 -8.68 -9.30
C ASP A 395 -2.56 -8.55 -10.69
N ILE A 396 -3.82 -8.09 -10.75
CA ILE A 396 -4.48 -7.62 -11.97
C ILE A 396 -4.94 -6.20 -11.75
N LEU A 397 -4.11 -5.24 -12.13
CA LEU A 397 -4.33 -3.82 -11.90
C LEU A 397 -5.07 -3.23 -13.10
N ARG A 398 -6.40 -3.31 -13.07
CA ARG A 398 -7.30 -2.91 -14.16
C ARG A 398 -7.82 -1.49 -13.98
N THR A 399 -8.20 -0.88 -15.11
CA THR A 399 -9.02 0.34 -15.18
C THR A 399 -10.35 -0.01 -15.84
N ALA A 400 -11.46 0.28 -15.20
CA ALA A 400 -12.80 0.08 -15.77
C ALA A 400 -13.22 1.29 -16.58
N ALA A 401 -13.92 1.09 -17.68
CA ALA A 401 -14.65 2.19 -18.31
C ALA A 401 -15.61 2.84 -17.27
N PRO A 402 -15.85 4.17 -17.32
CA PRO A 402 -16.64 4.89 -16.32
C PRO A 402 -18.15 4.63 -16.50
N THR A 403 -18.53 3.35 -16.52
CA THR A 403 -19.92 2.90 -16.59
C THR A 403 -20.22 1.91 -15.47
N PRO A 404 -21.41 1.97 -14.84
CA PRO A 404 -21.77 1.01 -13.80
C PRO A 404 -21.64 -0.45 -14.23
N ALA A 405 -22.01 -0.77 -15.49
CA ALA A 405 -21.95 -2.13 -16.02
C ALA A 405 -20.51 -2.65 -16.12
N ALA A 406 -19.55 -1.85 -16.59
CA ALA A 406 -18.14 -2.23 -16.69
C ALA A 406 -17.54 -2.48 -15.30
N LEU A 407 -17.79 -1.57 -14.35
CA LEU A 407 -17.33 -1.71 -12.98
C LEU A 407 -17.95 -2.95 -12.31
N GLN A 408 -19.28 -3.14 -12.43
CA GLN A 408 -19.96 -4.29 -11.84
C GLN A 408 -19.42 -5.62 -12.39
N ARG A 409 -19.17 -5.71 -13.70
CA ARG A 409 -18.54 -6.89 -14.32
C ARG A 409 -17.18 -7.18 -13.70
N MET A 410 -16.29 -6.20 -13.67
CA MET A 410 -14.93 -6.39 -13.14
C MET A 410 -14.93 -6.69 -11.64
N MET A 411 -15.83 -6.09 -10.85
CA MET A 411 -16.00 -6.45 -9.43
C MET A 411 -16.52 -7.88 -9.26
N GLY A 412 -17.42 -8.33 -10.14
CA GLY A 412 -17.88 -9.72 -10.19
C GLY A 412 -16.76 -10.69 -10.57
N ASP A 413 -15.87 -10.31 -11.49
CA ASP A 413 -14.66 -11.06 -11.82
C ASP A 413 -13.76 -11.18 -10.58
N ASN A 414 -13.50 -10.08 -9.87
CA ASN A 414 -12.68 -10.09 -8.66
C ASN A 414 -13.23 -11.06 -7.60
N GLN A 415 -14.55 -11.08 -7.42
CA GLN A 415 -15.17 -11.99 -6.46
C GLN A 415 -14.95 -13.47 -6.86
N ARG A 416 -15.21 -13.84 -8.14
CA ARG A 416 -14.98 -15.21 -8.63
C ARG A 416 -13.51 -15.63 -8.54
N LEU A 417 -12.61 -14.74 -8.91
CA LEU A 417 -11.17 -15.00 -8.83
C LEU A 417 -10.73 -15.16 -7.36
N HIS A 418 -11.29 -14.38 -6.46
CA HIS A 418 -10.99 -14.50 -5.02
C HIS A 418 -11.47 -15.85 -4.46
N GLU A 419 -12.71 -16.24 -4.75
CA GLU A 419 -13.25 -17.55 -4.35
C GLU A 419 -12.38 -18.69 -4.86
N ARG A 420 -11.92 -18.57 -6.11
CA ARG A 420 -11.00 -19.57 -6.71
C ARG A 420 -9.64 -19.57 -6.02
N ALA A 421 -9.07 -18.39 -5.72
CA ALA A 421 -7.81 -18.28 -5.00
C ALA A 421 -7.90 -18.91 -3.60
N LEU A 422 -8.98 -18.65 -2.86
CA LEU A 422 -9.23 -19.27 -1.54
C LEU A 422 -9.29 -20.80 -1.65
N GLY A 423 -9.99 -21.34 -2.66
CA GLY A 423 -10.06 -22.77 -2.92
C GLY A 423 -8.70 -23.43 -3.24
N LEU A 424 -7.69 -22.64 -3.61
CA LEU A 424 -6.32 -23.08 -3.84
C LEU A 424 -5.36 -22.70 -2.69
N GLY A 425 -5.90 -22.27 -1.54
CA GLY A 425 -5.10 -21.88 -0.37
C GLY A 425 -4.50 -20.47 -0.47
N GLY A 426 -4.96 -19.65 -1.42
CA GLY A 426 -4.56 -18.26 -1.55
C GLY A 426 -5.15 -17.37 -0.47
N LYS A 427 -4.60 -16.16 -0.33
CA LYS A 427 -5.04 -15.13 0.60
C LYS A 427 -5.16 -13.79 -0.09
N LYS A 428 -6.22 -13.02 0.18
CA LYS A 428 -6.37 -11.64 -0.30
C LYS A 428 -5.19 -10.79 0.20
N TYR A 429 -4.60 -9.98 -0.67
CA TYR A 429 -3.79 -8.86 -0.21
C TYR A 429 -4.70 -7.68 0.11
N ALA A 430 -4.51 -7.04 1.26
CA ALA A 430 -5.49 -6.11 1.84
C ALA A 430 -5.74 -4.82 1.02
N ILE A 431 -4.94 -4.56 -0.02
CA ILE A 431 -5.17 -3.43 -0.94
C ILE A 431 -6.20 -3.74 -2.03
N ALA A 432 -6.57 -5.01 -2.24
CA ALA A 432 -7.46 -5.41 -3.34
C ALA A 432 -8.88 -4.82 -3.20
N ALA A 433 -9.48 -4.50 -4.34
CA ALA A 433 -10.89 -4.12 -4.45
C ALA A 433 -11.78 -5.38 -4.42
N ILE A 434 -11.80 -6.05 -3.28
CA ILE A 434 -12.63 -7.22 -3.00
C ILE A 434 -13.42 -6.89 -1.74
N PRO A 435 -14.76 -6.77 -1.81
CA PRO A 435 -15.59 -6.50 -0.64
C PRO A 435 -15.43 -7.59 0.42
N PHE A 436 -15.23 -7.17 1.66
CA PHE A 436 -15.22 -8.05 2.81
C PHE A 436 -16.23 -7.56 3.84
N THR A 437 -17.03 -8.48 4.37
CA THR A 437 -17.84 -8.27 5.56
C THR A 437 -16.99 -8.49 6.82
N PRO A 438 -17.47 -8.10 8.02
CA PRO A 438 -16.80 -8.46 9.27
C PRO A 438 -16.62 -9.98 9.47
N ALA A 439 -17.52 -10.82 8.89
CA ALA A 439 -17.37 -12.27 8.91
C ALA A 439 -16.21 -12.73 8.02
N ASP A 440 -16.08 -12.16 6.82
CA ASP A 440 -14.97 -12.47 5.90
C ASP A 440 -13.62 -12.08 6.51
N TRP A 441 -13.56 -10.97 7.26
CA TRP A 441 -12.34 -10.56 7.97
C TRP A 441 -11.96 -11.54 9.09
N ARG A 442 -12.95 -12.08 9.84
CA ARG A 442 -12.67 -13.13 10.84
C ARG A 442 -12.13 -14.39 10.20
N GLU A 443 -12.68 -14.80 9.07
CA GLU A 443 -12.18 -15.94 8.30
C GLU A 443 -10.78 -15.67 7.72
N TYR A 444 -10.55 -14.47 7.23
CA TYR A 444 -9.25 -14.02 6.71
C TYR A 444 -8.15 -14.17 7.75
N PHE A 445 -8.36 -13.62 8.96
CA PHE A 445 -7.38 -13.71 10.04
C PHE A 445 -7.35 -15.10 10.70
N GLY A 446 -8.44 -15.87 10.60
CA GLY A 446 -8.51 -17.24 11.12
C GLY A 446 -8.03 -17.35 12.58
N PRO A 447 -6.97 -18.15 12.85
CA PRO A 447 -6.42 -18.29 14.20
C PRO A 447 -5.92 -16.97 14.82
N ASP A 448 -5.48 -16.01 14.01
CA ASP A 448 -4.92 -14.74 14.48
C ASP A 448 -5.99 -13.69 14.79
N TRP A 449 -7.29 -13.99 14.50
CA TRP A 449 -8.40 -13.08 14.82
C TRP A 449 -8.46 -12.69 16.29
N SER A 450 -8.31 -13.66 17.20
CA SER A 450 -8.35 -13.39 18.64
C SER A 450 -7.25 -12.43 19.08
N LEU A 451 -6.06 -12.56 18.52
CA LEU A 451 -4.96 -11.64 18.78
C LEU A 451 -5.26 -10.25 18.20
N PHE A 452 -5.78 -10.18 16.97
CA PHE A 452 -6.16 -8.93 16.30
C PHE A 452 -7.21 -8.16 17.13
N GLU A 453 -8.26 -8.85 17.57
CA GLU A 453 -9.33 -8.27 18.41
C GLU A 453 -8.82 -7.81 19.79
N GLN A 454 -7.96 -8.60 20.43
CA GLN A 454 -7.30 -8.21 21.68
C GLN A 454 -6.45 -6.93 21.52
N ARG A 455 -5.67 -6.83 20.43
CA ARG A 455 -4.87 -5.66 20.12
C ARG A 455 -5.75 -4.43 19.85
N LYS A 456 -6.84 -4.62 19.10
CA LYS A 456 -7.82 -3.55 18.84
C LYS A 456 -8.42 -3.04 20.15
N ALA A 457 -8.91 -3.93 21.00
CA ALA A 457 -9.48 -3.58 22.31
C ALA A 457 -8.48 -2.85 23.23
N ARG A 458 -7.17 -3.16 23.10
CA ARG A 458 -6.13 -2.50 23.89
C ARG A 458 -5.80 -1.09 23.38
N PHE A 459 -5.59 -0.94 22.07
CA PHE A 459 -5.04 0.31 21.50
C PHE A 459 -6.10 1.25 20.94
N ASP A 460 -7.29 0.74 20.60
CA ASP A 460 -8.45 1.51 20.15
C ASP A 460 -9.76 0.91 20.71
N PRO A 461 -9.97 0.96 22.03
CA PRO A 461 -11.10 0.29 22.70
C PRO A 461 -12.48 0.82 22.27
N ARG A 462 -12.55 2.00 21.67
CA ARG A 462 -13.80 2.59 21.15
C ARG A 462 -14.00 2.39 19.66
N HIS A 463 -13.10 1.68 19.00
CA HIS A 463 -13.16 1.37 17.57
C HIS A 463 -13.34 2.61 16.69
N ILE A 464 -12.65 3.70 17.01
CA ILE A 464 -12.76 4.95 16.27
C ILE A 464 -11.83 5.02 15.05
N LEU A 465 -10.76 4.21 15.01
CA LEU A 465 -9.75 4.29 13.95
C LEU A 465 -10.10 3.46 12.71
N THR A 466 -9.92 4.08 11.55
CA THR A 466 -9.94 3.47 10.21
C THR A 466 -11.15 2.57 9.93
N PRO A 467 -12.36 3.09 10.08
CA PRO A 467 -13.60 2.30 9.86
C PRO A 467 -13.78 1.87 8.40
N GLY A 468 -13.10 2.54 7.47
CA GLY A 468 -13.18 2.26 6.03
C GLY A 468 -12.76 0.85 5.62
N GLN A 469 -11.98 0.15 6.45
CA GLN A 469 -11.63 -1.25 6.23
C GLN A 469 -12.82 -2.21 6.40
N GLY A 470 -13.85 -1.83 7.18
CA GLY A 470 -15.02 -2.67 7.41
C GLY A 470 -14.72 -3.93 8.24
N ILE A 471 -13.65 -3.93 9.07
CA ILE A 471 -13.25 -5.08 9.89
C ILE A 471 -14.19 -5.24 11.08
N PHE A 472 -14.55 -4.13 11.70
CA PHE A 472 -15.50 -4.07 12.80
C PHE A 472 -16.77 -3.36 12.35
N ALA A 473 -17.94 -3.88 12.73
CA ALA A 473 -19.25 -3.30 12.42
C ALA A 473 -19.51 -2.03 13.24
#